data_4733c74009c7751486b93c706efdc9ea
#
_entry.id   4733c74009c7751486b93c706efdc9ea
#
_cell.length_a   1.000
_cell.length_b   1.000
_cell.length_c   1.000
_cell.angle_alpha   90.00
_cell.angle_beta   90.00
_cell.angle_gamma   90.00
#
_symmetry.space_group_name_H-M   'P 1'
#
loop_
_entity.id
_entity.type
_entity.pdbx_description
1 polymer ?
#
loop_
_entity_poly.entity_id
_entity_poly.type
_entity_poly.pdbx_seq_one_letter_code
_entity_poly.pdbx_strand_id
1 'polypeptide(L)'
;MTSQLKPNRPKILAVVNGKGGVGKTTTAVNLAAIWGQNQRVLLVDADPQGSSTWWVERNQGDMVFDLAKEINTEKLGELRQIIEYDLIVIDTPPALRSELLTAVIAESDYLILPTPPAPMDLMALIDTVRTAVKPLGISYRVLLTKVDSRSLKETLEAQNTLLELGIPACHAFVRNYKAHEKAVLDGVAITNWRGKNAQEASADYRRVAEELERDW
;
A
#
# COMPACT_ATOMS: atom_id res chain seq x y z
N MET A 1 38.81 -11.37 8.75
CA MET A 1 37.55 -11.60 9.50
C MET A 1 36.43 -11.12 8.60
N THR A 2 35.85 -12.00 7.82
CA THR A 2 34.68 -11.74 6.97
C THR A 2 33.48 -11.61 7.89
N SER A 3 32.97 -10.38 8.04
CA SER A 3 31.66 -10.13 8.64
C SER A 3 30.63 -10.93 7.82
N GLN A 4 30.15 -12.02 8.39
CA GLN A 4 28.96 -12.68 7.86
C GLN A 4 27.80 -11.70 8.07
N LEU A 5 27.43 -10.98 7.02
CA LEU A 5 26.18 -10.24 6.95
C LEU A 5 25.08 -11.27 7.24
N LYS A 6 24.36 -11.10 8.36
CA LYS A 6 23.13 -11.86 8.60
C LYS A 6 22.26 -11.69 7.35
N PRO A 7 21.68 -12.76 6.82
CA PRO A 7 20.75 -12.61 5.70
C PRO A 7 19.69 -11.59 6.11
N ASN A 8 19.62 -10.51 5.36
CA ASN A 8 18.71 -9.41 5.66
C ASN A 8 17.31 -9.93 5.29
N ARG A 9 16.51 -10.30 6.30
CA ARG A 9 15.13 -10.69 6.03
C ARG A 9 14.39 -9.54 5.37
N PRO A 10 13.47 -9.80 4.43
CA PRO A 10 12.72 -8.74 3.78
C PRO A 10 11.93 -7.93 4.80
N LYS A 11 11.81 -6.64 4.56
CA LYS A 11 10.76 -5.84 5.17
C LYS A 11 9.41 -6.17 4.54
N ILE A 12 8.35 -6.19 5.34
CA ILE A 12 7.01 -6.54 4.87
C ILE A 12 6.06 -5.39 5.18
N LEU A 13 5.50 -4.80 4.12
CA LEU A 13 4.49 -3.76 4.20
C LEU A 13 3.17 -4.28 3.64
N ALA A 14 2.09 -4.24 4.44
CA ALA A 14 0.77 -4.59 3.95
C ALA A 14 -0.11 -3.35 3.74
N VAL A 15 -0.86 -3.34 2.65
CA VAL A 15 -1.86 -2.31 2.32
C VAL A 15 -3.22 -2.80 2.72
N VAL A 16 -3.78 -2.25 3.81
CA VAL A 16 -4.93 -2.80 4.52
C VAL A 16 -6.08 -1.79 4.61
N ASN A 17 -7.28 -2.19 4.25
CA ASN A 17 -8.53 -1.51 4.61
C ASN A 17 -9.72 -2.45 4.37
N GLY A 18 -10.68 -2.50 5.30
CA GLY A 18 -11.89 -3.32 5.19
C GLY A 18 -12.87 -2.86 4.12
N LYS A 19 -12.70 -1.66 3.57
CA LYS A 19 -13.59 -1.11 2.54
C LYS A 19 -13.02 -1.34 1.15
N GLY A 20 -13.88 -1.74 0.21
CA GLY A 20 -13.54 -1.83 -1.20
C GLY A 20 -13.38 -0.45 -1.84
N GLY A 21 -12.55 -0.37 -2.88
CA GLY A 21 -12.42 0.83 -3.72
C GLY A 21 -11.68 2.01 -3.09
N VAL A 22 -11.04 1.87 -1.94
CA VAL A 22 -10.29 2.96 -1.26
C VAL A 22 -8.87 3.17 -1.82
N GLY A 23 -8.44 2.40 -2.79
CA GLY A 23 -7.13 2.53 -3.43
C GLY A 23 -6.05 1.59 -2.90
N LYS A 24 -6.38 0.46 -2.26
CA LYS A 24 -5.40 -0.54 -1.80
C LYS A 24 -4.48 -1.00 -2.93
N THR A 25 -5.04 -1.63 -3.94
CA THR A 25 -4.30 -2.13 -5.11
C THR A 25 -3.49 -1.02 -5.79
N THR A 26 -4.11 0.16 -5.98
CA THR A 26 -3.42 1.30 -6.59
C THR A 26 -2.21 1.73 -5.76
N THR A 27 -2.33 1.72 -4.44
CA THR A 27 -1.24 2.04 -3.52
C THR A 27 -0.16 0.97 -3.56
N ALA A 28 -0.52 -0.32 -3.45
CA ALA A 28 0.42 -1.43 -3.45
C ALA A 28 1.28 -1.47 -4.73
N VAL A 29 0.63 -1.43 -5.91
CA VAL A 29 1.34 -1.47 -7.20
C VAL A 29 2.26 -0.27 -7.39
N ASN A 30 1.81 0.95 -7.06
CA ASN A 30 2.62 2.14 -7.28
C ASN A 30 3.78 2.28 -6.28
N LEU A 31 3.60 1.87 -5.02
CA LEU A 31 4.69 1.82 -4.06
C LEU A 31 5.71 0.74 -4.44
N ALA A 32 5.27 -0.46 -4.82
CA ALA A 32 6.15 -1.51 -5.32
C ALA A 32 6.98 -1.03 -6.53
N ALA A 33 6.34 -0.31 -7.46
CA ALA A 33 7.02 0.23 -8.64
C ALA A 33 8.03 1.35 -8.31
N ILE A 34 7.79 2.15 -7.28
CA ILE A 34 8.74 3.19 -6.86
C ILE A 34 9.95 2.56 -6.20
N TRP A 35 9.74 1.67 -5.24
CA TRP A 35 10.84 1.01 -4.52
C TRP A 35 11.61 0.02 -5.39
N GLY A 36 10.94 -0.65 -6.33
CA GLY A 36 11.57 -1.57 -7.28
C GLY A 36 12.59 -0.91 -8.21
N GLN A 37 12.65 0.44 -8.28
CA GLN A 37 13.68 1.16 -9.02
C GLN A 37 15.08 1.02 -8.37
N ASN A 38 15.16 0.74 -7.06
CA ASN A 38 16.41 0.77 -6.31
C ASN A 38 16.65 -0.47 -5.43
N GLN A 39 15.67 -1.35 -5.28
CA GLN A 39 15.75 -2.57 -4.46
C GLN A 39 14.92 -3.69 -5.06
N ARG A 40 15.15 -4.93 -4.61
CA ARG A 40 14.39 -6.08 -5.05
C ARG A 40 13.06 -6.12 -4.31
N VAL A 41 11.96 -5.93 -5.03
CA VAL A 41 10.61 -5.87 -4.46
C VAL A 41 9.78 -7.03 -4.98
N LEU A 42 9.08 -7.71 -4.07
CA LEU A 42 8.00 -8.64 -4.39
C LEU A 42 6.66 -7.99 -4.04
N LEU A 43 5.77 -7.88 -5.02
CA LEU A 43 4.36 -7.58 -4.78
C LEU A 43 3.59 -8.90 -4.61
N VAL A 44 2.95 -9.08 -3.46
CA VAL A 44 2.08 -10.23 -3.20
C VAL A 44 0.63 -9.80 -3.33
N ASP A 45 -0.08 -10.38 -4.30
CA ASP A 45 -1.53 -10.23 -4.45
C ASP A 45 -2.23 -11.28 -3.55
N ALA A 46 -2.64 -10.84 -2.37
CA ALA A 46 -3.36 -11.66 -1.40
C ALA A 46 -4.89 -11.49 -1.50
N ASP A 47 -5.38 -10.72 -2.49
CA ASP A 47 -6.82 -10.62 -2.77
C ASP A 47 -7.25 -11.76 -3.69
N PRO A 48 -8.21 -12.61 -3.29
CA PRO A 48 -8.78 -13.62 -4.18
C PRO A 48 -9.29 -13.08 -5.52
N GLN A 49 -9.71 -11.80 -5.57
CA GLN A 49 -10.12 -11.14 -6.81
C GLN A 49 -8.94 -10.94 -7.79
N GLY A 50 -7.69 -10.93 -7.33
CA GLY A 50 -6.52 -10.85 -8.17
C GLY A 50 -6.36 -9.50 -8.88
N SER A 51 -6.69 -8.40 -8.21
CA SER A 51 -6.69 -7.07 -8.84
C SER A 51 -5.29 -6.60 -9.23
N SER A 52 -4.29 -6.82 -8.38
CA SER A 52 -2.89 -6.52 -8.67
C SER A 52 -2.35 -7.41 -9.79
N THR A 53 -2.68 -8.70 -9.74
CA THR A 53 -2.30 -9.68 -10.78
C THR A 53 -2.86 -9.26 -12.12
N TRP A 54 -4.16 -8.98 -12.20
CA TRP A 54 -4.80 -8.54 -13.43
C TRP A 54 -4.18 -7.25 -13.98
N TRP A 55 -3.82 -6.28 -13.13
CA TRP A 55 -3.18 -5.05 -13.57
C TRP A 55 -1.81 -5.31 -14.19
N VAL A 56 -0.95 -6.04 -13.47
CA VAL A 56 0.44 -6.28 -13.89
C VAL A 56 0.52 -7.12 -15.17
N GLU A 57 -0.33 -8.15 -15.30
CA GLU A 57 -0.34 -9.05 -16.46
C GLU A 57 -0.81 -8.37 -17.77
N ARG A 58 -1.50 -7.22 -17.70
CA ARG A 58 -1.97 -6.48 -18.90
C ARG A 58 -0.82 -5.99 -19.78
N ASN A 59 0.34 -5.72 -19.24
CA ASN A 59 1.53 -5.29 -19.98
C ASN A 59 2.63 -6.36 -19.94
N GLN A 60 2.25 -7.62 -20.11
CA GLN A 60 3.17 -8.76 -20.14
C GLN A 60 4.10 -8.85 -18.91
N GLY A 61 3.70 -8.23 -17.79
CA GLY A 61 4.49 -8.23 -16.56
C GLY A 61 5.73 -7.34 -16.57
N ASP A 62 5.82 -6.39 -17.50
CA ASP A 62 6.97 -5.46 -17.60
C ASP A 62 6.92 -4.40 -16.47
N MET A 63 7.16 -4.87 -15.26
CA MET A 63 7.28 -4.06 -14.04
C MET A 63 8.69 -4.20 -13.46
N VAL A 64 9.09 -3.22 -12.65
CA VAL A 64 10.40 -3.20 -11.95
C VAL A 64 10.38 -3.98 -10.63
N PHE A 65 9.35 -4.77 -10.41
CA PHE A 65 9.15 -5.65 -9.25
C PHE A 65 8.59 -6.99 -9.70
N ASP A 66 8.81 -8.02 -8.90
CA ASP A 66 8.22 -9.33 -9.14
C ASP A 66 6.82 -9.41 -8.53
N LEU A 67 5.95 -10.23 -9.13
CA LEU A 67 4.58 -10.46 -8.67
C LEU A 67 4.37 -11.92 -8.29
N ALA A 68 3.73 -12.15 -7.14
CA ALA A 68 3.18 -13.44 -6.75
C ALA A 68 1.71 -13.29 -6.36
N LYS A 69 0.86 -14.21 -6.79
CA LYS A 69 -0.49 -14.36 -6.24
C LYS A 69 -0.47 -15.44 -5.18
N GLU A 70 -0.78 -15.08 -3.94
CA GLU A 70 -0.79 -16.03 -2.83
C GLU A 70 -1.94 -15.76 -1.87
N ILE A 71 -2.83 -16.73 -1.74
CA ILE A 71 -4.00 -16.69 -0.85
C ILE A 71 -3.98 -17.80 0.22
N ASN A 72 -2.94 -18.63 0.22
CA ASN A 72 -2.76 -19.66 1.24
C ASN A 72 -2.13 -19.02 2.49
N THR A 73 -2.81 -19.12 3.62
CA THR A 73 -2.39 -18.51 4.88
C THR A 73 -1.09 -19.08 5.43
N GLU A 74 -0.81 -20.36 5.21
CA GLU A 74 0.46 -21.00 5.63
C GLU A 74 1.64 -20.40 4.87
N LYS A 75 1.52 -20.27 3.54
CA LYS A 75 2.57 -19.66 2.72
C LYS A 75 2.74 -18.17 3.00
N LEU A 76 1.65 -17.44 3.30
CA LEU A 76 1.73 -16.05 3.74
C LEU A 76 2.48 -15.93 5.08
N GLY A 77 2.39 -16.94 5.96
CA GLY A 77 3.18 -17.03 7.19
C GLY A 77 4.68 -17.30 6.98
N GLU A 78 5.10 -17.64 5.76
CA GLU A 78 6.49 -17.92 5.40
C GLU A 78 7.19 -16.77 4.64
N LEU A 79 6.49 -15.66 4.39
CA LEU A 79 7.03 -14.55 3.58
C LEU A 79 8.37 -14.00 4.10
N ARG A 80 8.60 -14.03 5.42
CA ARG A 80 9.89 -13.63 6.02
C ARG A 80 11.07 -14.52 5.66
N GLN A 81 10.82 -15.70 5.11
CA GLN A 81 11.86 -16.65 4.69
C GLN A 81 12.33 -16.39 3.25
N ILE A 82 11.63 -15.54 2.51
CA ILE A 82 11.94 -15.22 1.10
C ILE A 82 13.03 -14.15 1.07
N ILE A 83 14.27 -14.56 1.32
CA ILE A 83 15.45 -13.68 1.46
C ILE A 83 15.98 -13.10 0.14
N GLU A 84 15.40 -13.47 -0.99
CA GLU A 84 15.73 -12.97 -2.32
C GLU A 84 15.30 -11.51 -2.51
N TYR A 85 14.33 -11.03 -1.70
CA TYR A 85 13.79 -9.67 -1.77
C TYR A 85 14.24 -8.84 -0.58
N ASP A 86 14.36 -7.55 -0.81
CA ASP A 86 14.67 -6.55 0.22
C ASP A 86 13.37 -6.03 0.86
N LEU A 87 12.29 -6.00 0.06
CA LEU A 87 10.95 -5.54 0.47
C LEU A 87 9.86 -6.43 -0.14
N ILE A 88 8.85 -6.74 0.66
CA ILE A 88 7.61 -7.38 0.22
C ILE A 88 6.45 -6.41 0.47
N VAL A 89 5.69 -6.11 -0.58
CA VAL A 89 4.46 -5.30 -0.50
C VAL A 89 3.27 -6.24 -0.67
N ILE A 90 2.29 -6.18 0.22
CA ILE A 90 1.12 -7.08 0.17
C ILE A 90 -0.14 -6.27 -0.12
N ASP A 91 -0.81 -6.57 -1.24
CA ASP A 91 -2.17 -6.08 -1.53
C ASP A 91 -3.20 -7.01 -0.92
N THR A 92 -4.09 -6.50 -0.07
CA THR A 92 -5.03 -7.31 0.72
C THR A 92 -6.48 -7.16 0.26
N PRO A 93 -7.32 -8.19 0.50
CA PRO A 93 -8.75 -8.10 0.21
C PRO A 93 -9.46 -7.09 1.14
N PRO A 94 -10.67 -6.63 0.77
CA PRO A 94 -11.51 -5.77 1.61
C PRO A 94 -12.23 -6.57 2.69
N ALA A 95 -11.48 -7.29 3.56
CA ALA A 95 -12.07 -8.18 4.56
C ALA A 95 -11.25 -8.12 5.87
N LEU A 96 -11.71 -7.33 6.84
CA LEU A 96 -10.99 -7.11 8.11
C LEU A 96 -10.96 -8.32 9.06
N ARG A 97 -11.85 -9.28 8.88
CA ARG A 97 -12.00 -10.43 9.79
C ARG A 97 -11.81 -11.75 9.03
N SER A 98 -10.77 -11.83 8.20
CA SER A 98 -10.40 -13.06 7.52
C SER A 98 -9.13 -13.64 8.12
N GLU A 99 -9.02 -14.96 8.13
CA GLU A 99 -7.79 -15.67 8.52
C GLU A 99 -6.60 -15.21 7.67
N LEU A 100 -6.84 -14.96 6.38
CA LEU A 100 -5.85 -14.45 5.45
C LEU A 100 -5.29 -13.10 5.91
N LEU A 101 -6.15 -12.13 6.25
CA LEU A 101 -5.67 -10.83 6.72
C LEU A 101 -4.94 -10.94 8.06
N THR A 102 -5.39 -11.84 8.94
CA THR A 102 -4.69 -12.09 10.20
C THR A 102 -3.28 -12.62 9.95
N ALA A 103 -3.11 -13.57 9.03
CA ALA A 103 -1.81 -14.09 8.64
C ALA A 103 -0.92 -13.00 8.02
N VAL A 104 -1.45 -12.20 7.09
CA VAL A 104 -0.72 -11.08 6.48
C VAL A 104 -0.24 -10.08 7.54
N ILE A 105 -1.12 -9.67 8.45
CA ILE A 105 -0.78 -8.68 9.48
C ILE A 105 0.29 -9.25 10.43
N ALA A 106 0.20 -10.51 10.82
CA ALA A 106 1.18 -11.14 11.71
C ALA A 106 2.60 -11.13 11.13
N GLU A 107 2.73 -11.21 9.81
CA GLU A 107 4.02 -11.15 9.11
C GLU A 107 4.46 -9.72 8.75
N SER A 108 3.57 -8.72 8.88
CA SER A 108 3.90 -7.35 8.47
C SER A 108 4.76 -6.62 9.50
N ASP A 109 5.72 -5.85 9.03
CA ASP A 109 6.48 -4.89 9.84
C ASP A 109 5.78 -3.53 9.87
N TYR A 110 4.98 -3.21 8.84
CA TYR A 110 4.31 -1.93 8.69
C TYR A 110 2.98 -2.07 7.93
N LEU A 111 1.99 -1.29 8.33
CA LEU A 111 0.71 -1.23 7.63
C LEU A 111 0.48 0.16 7.04
N ILE A 112 0.00 0.22 5.80
CA ILE A 112 -0.53 1.44 5.22
C ILE A 112 -2.04 1.28 5.02
N LEU A 113 -2.81 2.27 5.47
CA LEU A 113 -4.26 2.22 5.45
C LEU A 113 -4.81 3.32 4.52
N PRO A 114 -4.97 3.05 3.22
CA PRO A 114 -5.52 4.02 2.28
C PRO A 114 -7.01 4.24 2.54
N THR A 115 -7.44 5.52 2.52
CA THR A 115 -8.85 5.91 2.68
C THR A 115 -9.12 7.26 1.99
N PRO A 116 -10.30 7.46 1.38
CA PRO A 116 -10.74 8.80 1.00
C PRO A 116 -10.94 9.71 2.23
N PRO A 117 -10.83 11.03 2.10
CA PRO A 117 -11.07 11.98 3.20
C PRO A 117 -12.57 12.16 3.52
N ALA A 118 -13.47 11.45 2.87
CA ALA A 118 -14.91 11.53 3.10
C ALA A 118 -15.29 11.06 4.51
N PRO A 119 -16.21 11.75 5.21
CA PRO A 119 -16.54 11.46 6.62
C PRO A 119 -16.90 10.01 6.91
N MET A 120 -17.70 9.36 6.05
CA MET A 120 -18.12 7.96 6.22
C MET A 120 -16.96 6.98 6.02
N ASP A 121 -15.98 7.31 5.18
CA ASP A 121 -14.78 6.51 5.00
C ASP A 121 -13.85 6.65 6.21
N LEU A 122 -13.68 7.86 6.71
CA LEU A 122 -12.88 8.13 7.92
C LEU A 122 -13.47 7.45 9.16
N MET A 123 -14.78 7.52 9.37
CA MET A 123 -15.43 6.83 10.49
C MET A 123 -15.17 5.32 10.46
N ALA A 124 -15.38 4.69 9.32
CA ALA A 124 -15.12 3.25 9.16
C ALA A 124 -13.65 2.89 9.38
N LEU A 125 -12.73 3.74 8.90
CA LEU A 125 -11.30 3.55 9.12
C LEU A 125 -10.93 3.71 10.60
N ILE A 126 -11.42 4.75 11.27
CA ILE A 126 -11.15 4.99 12.69
C ILE A 126 -11.59 3.78 13.53
N ASP A 127 -12.77 3.23 13.25
CA ASP A 127 -13.26 2.01 13.91
C ASP A 127 -12.32 0.83 13.62
N THR A 128 -11.92 0.63 12.37
CA THR A 128 -10.95 -0.39 11.96
C THR A 128 -9.63 -0.27 12.71
N VAL A 129 -9.09 0.94 12.78
CA VAL A 129 -7.82 1.20 13.50
C VAL A 129 -7.96 0.84 14.97
N ARG A 130 -9.04 1.27 15.62
CA ARG A 130 -9.26 1.04 17.05
C ARG A 130 -9.47 -0.44 17.39
N THR A 131 -10.21 -1.15 16.54
CA THR A 131 -10.65 -2.51 16.85
C THR A 131 -9.74 -3.60 16.30
N ALA A 132 -9.06 -3.36 15.19
CA ALA A 132 -8.29 -4.38 14.47
C ALA A 132 -6.79 -4.09 14.33
N VAL A 133 -6.37 -2.82 14.25
CA VAL A 133 -4.97 -2.49 13.98
C VAL A 133 -4.21 -2.16 15.27
N LYS A 134 -4.72 -1.20 16.04
CA LYS A 134 -4.05 -0.71 17.26
C LYS A 134 -3.76 -1.81 18.31
N PRO A 135 -4.65 -2.80 18.54
CA PRO A 135 -4.38 -3.88 19.48
C PRO A 135 -3.18 -4.77 19.12
N LEU A 136 -2.76 -4.77 17.84
CA LEU A 136 -1.65 -5.61 17.38
C LEU A 136 -0.28 -4.99 17.63
N GLY A 137 -0.21 -3.70 17.95
CA GLY A 137 1.04 -3.00 18.24
C GLY A 137 1.98 -2.83 17.03
N ILE A 138 1.48 -3.04 15.82
CA ILE A 138 2.25 -2.89 14.58
C ILE A 138 2.27 -1.42 14.18
N SER A 139 3.40 -0.95 13.66
CA SER A 139 3.52 0.40 13.10
C SER A 139 2.61 0.57 11.89
N TYR A 140 1.93 1.72 11.81
CA TYR A 140 1.03 2.00 10.70
C TYR A 140 0.89 3.49 10.43
N ARG A 141 0.46 3.84 9.21
CA ARG A 141 -0.04 5.16 8.85
C ARG A 141 -1.30 5.07 8.00
N VAL A 142 -2.16 6.06 8.18
CA VAL A 142 -3.30 6.29 7.28
C VAL A 142 -2.83 7.12 6.09
N LEU A 143 -3.17 6.69 4.87
CA LEU A 143 -2.91 7.42 3.64
C LEU A 143 -4.23 7.98 3.09
N LEU A 144 -4.36 9.29 3.01
CA LEU A 144 -5.50 9.89 2.32
C LEU A 144 -5.35 9.74 0.81
N THR A 145 -6.33 9.08 0.20
CA THR A 145 -6.40 8.79 -1.24
C THR A 145 -7.62 9.44 -1.86
N LYS A 146 -7.68 9.47 -3.20
CA LYS A 146 -8.81 10.05 -3.94
C LYS A 146 -9.13 11.50 -3.53
N VAL A 147 -8.11 12.25 -3.13
CA VAL A 147 -8.24 13.63 -2.70
C VAL A 147 -8.62 14.50 -3.90
N ASP A 148 -9.69 15.27 -3.77
CA ASP A 148 -10.03 16.30 -4.77
C ASP A 148 -9.05 17.48 -4.62
N SER A 149 -8.29 17.77 -5.68
CA SER A 149 -7.32 18.88 -5.69
C SER A 149 -7.94 20.25 -5.46
N ARG A 150 -9.27 20.38 -5.60
CA ARG A 150 -10.03 21.61 -5.34
C ARG A 150 -10.47 21.74 -3.88
N SER A 151 -10.40 20.65 -3.10
CA SER A 151 -10.89 20.56 -1.70
C SER A 151 -9.76 20.16 -0.74
N LEU A 152 -8.59 20.79 -0.87
CA LEU A 152 -7.45 20.51 0.01
C LEU A 152 -7.73 20.83 1.48
N LYS A 153 -8.61 21.79 1.76
CA LYS A 153 -9.03 22.12 3.12
C LYS A 153 -9.64 20.92 3.84
N GLU A 154 -10.56 20.22 3.19
CA GLU A 154 -11.18 19.00 3.74
C GLU A 154 -10.14 17.90 4.02
N THR A 155 -9.12 17.80 3.16
CA THR A 155 -8.03 16.85 3.36
C THR A 155 -7.21 17.18 4.60
N LEU A 156 -6.88 18.44 4.82
CA LEU A 156 -6.16 18.91 6.01
C LEU A 156 -6.99 18.73 7.28
N GLU A 157 -8.29 19.00 7.22
CA GLU A 157 -9.22 18.76 8.32
C GLU A 157 -9.29 17.26 8.66
N ALA A 158 -9.31 16.39 7.66
CA ALA A 158 -9.28 14.95 7.87
C ALA A 158 -7.96 14.48 8.52
N GLN A 159 -6.81 14.98 8.06
CA GLN A 159 -5.51 14.70 8.69
C GLN A 159 -5.47 15.17 10.15
N ASN A 160 -5.92 16.38 10.43
CA ASN A 160 -5.98 16.92 11.79
C ASN A 160 -6.88 16.09 12.69
N THR A 161 -8.06 15.70 12.21
CA THR A 161 -8.97 14.81 12.95
C THR A 161 -8.33 13.49 13.33
N LEU A 162 -7.61 12.85 12.40
CA LEU A 162 -6.88 11.61 12.68
C LEU A 162 -5.80 11.84 13.73
N LEU A 163 -5.06 12.93 13.63
CA LEU A 163 -3.98 13.29 14.56
C LEU A 163 -4.49 13.54 15.98
N GLU A 164 -5.60 14.28 16.11
CA GLU A 164 -6.28 14.54 17.40
C GLU A 164 -6.77 13.25 18.07
N LEU A 165 -7.11 12.22 17.28
CA LEU A 165 -7.48 10.89 17.76
C LEU A 165 -6.27 9.99 18.07
N GLY A 166 -5.05 10.47 17.90
CA GLY A 166 -3.81 9.70 18.06
C GLY A 166 -3.66 8.60 17.01
N ILE A 167 -4.17 8.85 15.79
CA ILE A 167 -4.04 7.97 14.62
C ILE A 167 -3.02 8.60 13.66
N PRO A 168 -1.84 8.01 13.49
CA PRO A 168 -0.82 8.56 12.60
C PRO A 168 -1.30 8.53 11.14
N ALA A 169 -1.24 9.67 10.48
CA ALA A 169 -1.52 9.82 9.06
C ALA A 169 -0.29 10.32 8.32
N CYS A 170 -0.16 9.95 7.05
CA CYS A 170 0.83 10.54 6.16
C CYS A 170 0.55 12.04 5.97
N HIS A 171 1.61 12.83 5.89
CA HIS A 171 1.51 14.22 5.43
C HIS A 171 1.24 14.26 3.93
N ALA A 172 1.85 13.36 3.18
CA ALA A 172 1.56 13.15 1.78
C ALA A 172 0.17 12.52 1.59
N PHE A 173 -0.47 12.86 0.47
CA PHE A 173 -1.77 12.30 0.07
C PHE A 173 -1.79 12.05 -1.43
N VAL A 174 -2.70 11.19 -1.89
CA VAL A 174 -2.85 10.84 -3.31
C VAL A 174 -4.11 11.49 -3.87
N ARG A 175 -3.92 12.37 -4.86
CA ARG A 175 -5.01 13.09 -5.52
C ARG A 175 -5.77 12.21 -6.50
N ASN A 176 -7.05 12.52 -6.68
CA ASN A 176 -7.94 11.78 -7.55
C ASN A 176 -7.75 12.18 -9.03
N TYR A 177 -6.72 11.65 -9.66
CA TYR A 177 -6.49 11.85 -11.09
C TYR A 177 -6.95 10.67 -11.92
N LYS A 178 -7.60 10.94 -13.06
CA LYS A 178 -7.91 9.91 -14.08
C LYS A 178 -6.65 9.21 -14.62
N ALA A 179 -5.48 9.78 -14.40
CA ALA A 179 -4.19 9.17 -14.71
C ALA A 179 -4.05 7.78 -14.06
N HIS A 180 -4.51 7.61 -12.82
CA HIS A 180 -4.46 6.32 -12.13
C HIS A 180 -5.30 5.25 -12.85
N GLU A 181 -6.53 5.57 -13.23
CA GLU A 181 -7.41 4.64 -13.96
C GLU A 181 -6.80 4.24 -15.32
N LYS A 182 -6.22 5.23 -16.03
CA LYS A 182 -5.58 4.97 -17.33
C LYS A 182 -4.32 4.13 -17.19
N ALA A 183 -3.49 4.38 -16.18
CA ALA A 183 -2.31 3.57 -15.91
C ALA A 183 -2.69 2.10 -15.65
N VAL A 184 -3.78 1.86 -14.89
CA VAL A 184 -4.34 0.51 -14.69
C VAL A 184 -4.75 -0.13 -16.01
N LEU A 185 -5.46 0.61 -16.88
CA LEU A 185 -5.91 0.09 -18.18
C LEU A 185 -4.74 -0.23 -19.12
N ASP A 186 -3.67 0.56 -19.06
CA ASP A 186 -2.47 0.38 -19.88
C ASP A 186 -1.50 -0.66 -19.28
N GLY A 187 -1.79 -1.21 -18.07
CA GLY A 187 -0.97 -2.22 -17.39
C GLY A 187 0.37 -1.69 -16.90
N VAL A 188 0.49 -0.38 -16.63
CA VAL A 188 1.75 0.23 -16.18
C VAL A 188 1.58 0.92 -14.83
N ALA A 189 2.66 1.06 -14.06
CA ALA A 189 2.65 1.89 -12.88
C ALA A 189 2.54 3.38 -13.26
N ILE A 190 2.02 4.21 -12.32
CA ILE A 190 1.86 5.66 -12.58
C ILE A 190 3.20 6.35 -12.86
N THR A 191 4.31 5.83 -12.38
CA THR A 191 5.67 6.31 -12.66
C THR A 191 6.04 6.20 -14.13
N ASN A 192 5.49 5.23 -14.85
CA ASN A 192 5.79 4.93 -16.26
C ASN A 192 4.70 5.45 -17.19
N TRP A 193 3.50 5.73 -16.65
CA TRP A 193 2.40 6.24 -17.46
C TRP A 193 2.69 7.68 -17.96
N ARG A 194 2.21 7.98 -19.17
CA ARG A 194 2.36 9.30 -19.82
C ARG A 194 1.01 9.86 -20.17
N GLY A 195 0.79 11.13 -19.89
CA GLY A 195 -0.44 11.85 -20.21
C GLY A 195 -0.75 12.96 -19.23
N LYS A 196 -1.98 13.47 -19.27
CA LYS A 196 -2.41 14.57 -18.41
C LYS A 196 -2.36 14.17 -16.94
N ASN A 197 -1.70 14.97 -16.11
CA ASN A 197 -1.47 14.79 -14.67
C ASN A 197 -0.63 13.54 -14.31
N ALA A 198 0.14 12.98 -15.25
CA ALA A 198 1.01 11.84 -15.00
C ALA A 198 2.11 12.17 -13.98
N GLN A 199 2.73 13.33 -14.13
CA GLN A 199 3.81 13.79 -13.26
C GLN A 199 3.31 14.07 -11.84
N GLU A 200 2.18 14.75 -11.71
CA GLU A 200 1.56 15.07 -10.43
C GLU A 200 1.12 13.80 -9.69
N ALA A 201 0.49 12.86 -10.40
CA ALA A 201 0.05 11.59 -9.84
C ALA A 201 1.23 10.72 -9.40
N SER A 202 2.31 10.68 -10.19
CA SER A 202 3.56 10.01 -9.84
C SER A 202 4.24 10.67 -8.63
N ALA A 203 4.28 12.02 -8.60
CA ALA A 203 4.88 12.77 -7.51
C ALA A 203 4.15 12.55 -6.18
N ASP A 204 2.82 12.35 -6.19
CA ASP A 204 2.07 12.05 -4.98
C ASP A 204 2.55 10.74 -4.35
N TYR A 205 2.66 9.66 -5.11
CA TYR A 205 3.15 8.38 -4.60
C TYR A 205 4.64 8.40 -4.24
N ARG A 206 5.49 9.17 -4.93
CA ARG A 206 6.88 9.34 -4.54
C ARG A 206 7.02 9.99 -3.16
N ARG A 207 6.21 11.03 -2.87
CA ARG A 207 6.20 11.65 -1.52
C ARG A 207 5.73 10.68 -0.45
N VAL A 208 4.74 9.84 -0.76
CA VAL A 208 4.29 8.79 0.17
C VAL A 208 5.42 7.80 0.44
N ALA A 209 6.10 7.31 -0.60
CA ALA A 209 7.22 6.38 -0.46
C ALA A 209 8.36 7.00 0.38
N GLU A 210 8.78 8.23 0.07
CA GLU A 210 9.80 8.98 0.82
C GLU A 210 9.42 9.19 2.29
N GLU A 211 8.14 9.41 2.59
CA GLU A 211 7.67 9.56 3.97
C GLU A 211 7.72 8.24 4.73
N LEU A 212 7.28 7.15 4.10
CA LEU A 212 7.31 5.82 4.70
C LEU A 212 8.73 5.31 4.96
N GLU A 213 9.67 5.59 4.05
CA GLU A 213 11.09 5.22 4.21
C GLU A 213 11.76 5.86 5.44
N ARG A 214 11.24 6.97 5.93
CA ARG A 214 11.76 7.61 7.16
C ARG A 214 11.27 6.95 8.45
N ASP A 215 10.25 6.13 8.35
CA ASP A 215 9.63 5.47 9.50
C ASP A 215 10.27 4.11 9.82
N TRP A 216 11.10 3.59 8.89
CA TRP A 216 11.74 2.28 9.06
C TRP A 216 13.24 2.22 8.78
#